data_a8884568a1b410ee0b0af6d604edfa37
#
_entry.id   a8884568a1b410ee0b0af6d604edfa37
#
_cell.length_a   1.000
_cell.length_b   1.000
_cell.length_c   1.000
_cell.angle_alpha   90.00
_cell.angle_beta   90.00
_cell.angle_gamma   90.00
#
_symmetry.space_group_name_H-M   'P 1'
#
loop_
_entity.id
_entity.type
_entity.pdbx_description
1 polymer ?
#
loop_
_entity_poly.entity_id
_entity_poly.type
_entity_poly.pdbx_seq_one_letter_code
_entity_poly.pdbx_strand_id
1 'polypeptide(L)'
;MGKRPLDVRTNALADDYDAVVFGGGISGTAAAYVLAREGLRVLLCETTGTLGREIVRGRNQFAGLPRYSEVSSAVREFFRCLMLHRGWFDGEMDPAAAAVAFDSMMEQVGADVLFQVWPSEVCAEGGRIAGAVLATKTGYRAIRTTKVVDATSHGKLAQSWFEGSANPDARTVLHVLFNGADGDCETEQSWTTVGLGEIRASCRPTYWPGERRLSLCADKFVTRSEWMLHLPSIVPELKRSFPSLSGSAFTYVADDVGQTPRLRFRTGSIDTRAAGHVEDSEGLPYEIRRNMLGDPLRLQGFAMAGSWLEGMPFDPAQEERSLMNAFRLGELAGRSLLAD
;
A
#
# COMPACT_ATOMS: atom_id res chain seq x y z
N MET A 1 9.26 -1.92 32.33
CA MET A 1 10.61 -2.24 31.90
C MET A 1 11.10 -1.04 31.09
N GLY A 2 11.94 -0.17 31.65
CA GLY A 2 12.40 1.05 31.00
C GLY A 2 13.25 0.71 29.76
N LYS A 3 12.79 1.10 28.57
CA LYS A 3 13.62 1.04 27.37
C LYS A 3 14.84 1.94 27.58
N ARG A 4 16.05 1.39 27.44
CA ARG A 4 17.28 2.18 27.42
C ARG A 4 17.18 3.21 26.29
N PRO A 5 17.58 4.47 26.54
CA PRO A 5 17.76 5.40 25.43
C PRO A 5 18.75 4.79 24.45
N LEU A 6 18.41 4.77 23.16
CA LEU A 6 19.34 4.35 22.13
C LEU A 6 20.49 5.37 22.13
N ASP A 7 21.66 4.97 22.63
CA ASP A 7 22.90 5.74 22.44
C ASP A 7 23.35 5.52 20.97
N VAL A 8 22.62 6.16 20.06
CA VAL A 8 22.98 6.18 18.65
C VAL A 8 24.14 7.16 18.55
N ARG A 9 25.38 6.64 18.60
CA ARG A 9 26.56 7.39 18.21
C ARG A 9 26.47 7.66 16.71
N THR A 10 25.63 8.61 16.37
CA THR A 10 25.49 9.12 15.04
C THR A 10 26.65 10.06 14.76
N ASN A 11 27.58 9.59 13.94
CA ASN A 11 28.38 10.51 13.15
C ASN A 11 27.41 11.35 12.32
N ALA A 12 27.19 12.57 12.77
CA ALA A 12 26.69 13.73 12.07
C ALA A 12 25.86 13.43 10.81
N LEU A 13 24.58 13.29 10.96
CA LEU A 13 23.57 13.78 10.02
C LEU A 13 22.22 13.72 10.76
N ALA A 14 22.02 14.68 11.64
CA ALA A 14 20.67 15.00 12.06
C ALA A 14 20.06 15.81 10.92
N ASP A 15 19.55 15.12 9.90
CA ASP A 15 18.62 15.76 8.98
C ASP A 15 17.36 16.00 9.77
N ASP A 16 16.92 17.23 9.78
CA ASP A 16 15.64 17.63 10.40
C ASP A 16 14.56 17.58 9.33
N TYR A 17 13.50 16.84 9.57
CA TYR A 17 12.29 16.81 8.76
C TYR A 17 11.08 17.15 9.63
N ASP A 18 10.12 17.89 9.09
CA ASP A 18 8.87 18.13 9.79
C ASP A 18 8.07 16.84 9.93
N ALA A 19 8.12 15.98 8.91
CA ALA A 19 7.45 14.68 8.91
C ALA A 19 8.29 13.59 8.24
N VAL A 20 8.19 12.36 8.76
CA VAL A 20 8.75 11.15 8.17
C VAL A 20 7.62 10.17 7.89
N VAL A 21 7.51 9.71 6.66
CA VAL A 21 6.53 8.70 6.23
C VAL A 21 7.26 7.39 5.93
N PHE A 22 6.84 6.30 6.55
CA PHE A 22 7.38 4.97 6.32
C PHE A 22 6.43 4.13 5.49
N GLY A 23 6.93 3.62 4.35
CA GLY A 23 6.19 2.86 3.35
C GLY A 23 5.82 3.73 2.15
N GLY A 24 6.42 3.42 1.00
CA GLY A 24 6.21 4.11 -0.28
C GLY A 24 5.11 3.46 -1.14
N GLY A 25 4.20 2.68 -0.54
CA GLY A 25 2.97 2.25 -1.17
C GLY A 25 2.03 3.44 -1.44
N ILE A 26 0.86 3.18 -2.00
CA ILE A 26 -0.10 4.23 -2.37
C ILE A 26 -0.46 5.11 -1.17
N SER A 27 -0.77 4.52 -0.01
CA SER A 27 -1.14 5.28 1.19
C SER A 27 -0.01 6.18 1.68
N GLY A 28 1.22 5.67 1.72
CA GLY A 28 2.37 6.47 2.17
C GLY A 28 2.73 7.59 1.20
N THR A 29 2.67 7.33 -0.10
CA THR A 29 2.88 8.35 -1.12
C THR A 29 1.82 9.45 -1.03
N ALA A 30 0.55 9.08 -0.83
CA ALA A 30 -0.53 10.04 -0.64
C ALA A 30 -0.36 10.88 0.65
N ALA A 31 0.06 10.27 1.76
CA ALA A 31 0.35 10.97 3.00
C ALA A 31 1.52 11.95 2.84
N ALA A 32 2.61 11.51 2.23
CA ALA A 32 3.77 12.35 1.95
C ALA A 32 3.41 13.54 1.04
N TYR A 33 2.64 13.27 -0.02
CA TYR A 33 2.15 14.30 -0.94
C TYR A 33 1.36 15.40 -0.22
N VAL A 34 0.40 15.02 0.63
CA VAL A 34 -0.44 15.98 1.35
C VAL A 34 0.41 16.80 2.32
N LEU A 35 1.26 16.17 3.11
CA LEU A 35 2.12 16.85 4.09
C LEU A 35 3.08 17.84 3.41
N ALA A 36 3.75 17.42 2.34
CA ALA A 36 4.68 18.27 1.60
C ALA A 36 3.96 19.42 0.88
N ARG A 37 2.78 19.18 0.34
CA ARG A 37 1.96 20.21 -0.31
C ARG A 37 1.52 21.32 0.65
N GLU A 38 1.37 21.01 1.94
CA GLU A 38 1.10 22.00 2.99
C GLU A 38 2.38 22.69 3.50
N GLY A 39 3.51 22.48 2.82
CA GLY A 39 4.77 23.19 3.08
C GLY A 39 5.69 22.53 4.10
N LEU A 40 5.39 21.32 4.55
CA LEU A 40 6.26 20.57 5.44
C LEU A 40 7.44 19.99 4.66
N ARG A 41 8.62 19.95 5.28
CA ARG A 41 9.76 19.18 4.79
C ARG A 41 9.54 17.73 5.12
N VAL A 42 9.28 16.89 4.10
CA VAL A 42 8.88 15.49 4.25
C VAL A 42 9.95 14.55 3.73
N LEU A 43 10.24 13.49 4.50
CA LEU A 43 11.02 12.33 4.06
C LEU A 43 10.09 11.13 3.91
N LEU A 44 10.00 10.57 2.70
CA LEU A 44 9.34 9.30 2.41
C LEU A 44 10.37 8.17 2.34
N CYS A 45 10.20 7.16 3.20
CA CYS A 45 11.09 6.02 3.32
C CYS A 45 10.43 4.75 2.75
N GLU A 46 11.11 4.09 1.80
CA GLU A 46 10.59 2.88 1.17
C GLU A 46 11.62 1.74 1.22
N THR A 47 11.15 0.52 1.48
CA THR A 47 11.99 -0.67 1.61
C THR A 47 12.44 -1.23 0.26
N THR A 48 11.69 -0.96 -0.79
CA THR A 48 11.99 -1.39 -2.17
C THR A 48 12.69 -0.27 -2.96
N GLY A 49 12.82 -0.41 -4.26
CA GLY A 49 13.38 0.61 -5.16
C GLY A 49 12.32 1.39 -5.93
N THR A 50 11.04 1.27 -5.58
CA THR A 50 9.93 1.91 -6.32
C THR A 50 8.84 2.36 -5.38
N LEU A 51 8.16 3.46 -5.71
CA LEU A 51 6.91 3.88 -5.09
C LEU A 51 5.70 3.18 -5.73
N GLY A 52 4.53 3.29 -5.08
CA GLY A 52 3.29 2.71 -5.59
C GLY A 52 3.29 1.19 -5.69
N ARG A 53 3.82 0.54 -4.67
CA ARG A 53 4.07 -0.90 -4.59
C ARG A 53 2.92 -1.75 -5.11
N GLU A 54 1.68 -1.39 -4.79
CA GLU A 54 0.48 -2.14 -5.13
C GLU A 54 0.29 -2.26 -6.65
N ILE A 55 0.57 -1.19 -7.38
CA ILE A 55 0.47 -1.14 -8.85
C ILE A 55 1.76 -1.65 -9.49
N VAL A 56 2.90 -1.09 -9.07
CA VAL A 56 4.20 -1.29 -9.74
C VAL A 56 4.72 -2.70 -9.55
N ARG A 57 4.68 -3.21 -8.33
CA ARG A 57 5.21 -4.52 -7.96
C ARG A 57 4.12 -5.58 -7.81
N GLY A 58 2.99 -5.19 -7.23
CA GLY A 58 1.83 -6.06 -7.01
C GLY A 58 1.02 -6.33 -8.26
N ARG A 59 1.19 -5.52 -9.32
CA ARG A 59 0.44 -5.63 -10.58
C ARG A 59 -1.08 -5.49 -10.42
N ASN A 60 -1.50 -4.78 -9.37
CA ASN A 60 -2.88 -4.32 -9.27
C ASN A 60 -3.05 -3.11 -10.20
N GLN A 61 -3.38 -3.36 -11.47
CA GLN A 61 -3.33 -2.37 -12.55
C GLN A 61 -4.69 -1.76 -12.88
N PHE A 62 -5.76 -2.31 -12.33
CA PHE A 62 -7.11 -1.84 -12.64
C PHE A 62 -7.55 -0.75 -11.68
N ALA A 63 -7.78 0.43 -12.22
CA ALA A 63 -8.46 1.52 -11.52
C ALA A 63 -9.52 2.09 -12.44
N GLY A 64 -10.76 1.79 -12.16
CA GLY A 64 -11.87 2.49 -12.80
C GLY A 64 -11.83 4.00 -12.52
N LEU A 65 -12.64 4.75 -13.22
CA LEU A 65 -12.77 6.18 -12.91
C LEU A 65 -13.41 6.32 -11.52
N PRO A 66 -12.81 7.13 -10.62
CA PRO A 66 -13.39 7.39 -9.31
C PRO A 66 -14.83 7.90 -9.45
N ARG A 67 -15.77 7.21 -8.81
CA ARG A 67 -17.21 7.52 -8.94
C ARG A 67 -17.64 8.75 -8.14
N TYR A 68 -16.77 9.33 -7.33
CA TYR A 68 -17.11 10.41 -6.40
C TYR A 68 -16.70 11.79 -6.87
N SER A 69 -17.61 12.75 -6.63
CA SER A 69 -17.39 14.18 -6.89
C SER A 69 -16.22 14.78 -6.11
N GLU A 70 -15.82 14.15 -5.02
CA GLU A 70 -14.66 14.53 -4.21
C GLU A 70 -13.48 13.56 -4.41
N VAL A 71 -12.91 13.59 -5.59
CA VAL A 71 -11.63 12.91 -5.83
C VAL A 71 -10.56 13.55 -4.97
N SER A 72 -9.83 12.75 -4.20
CA SER A 72 -8.75 13.24 -3.35
C SER A 72 -7.68 13.96 -4.15
N SER A 73 -6.95 14.89 -3.50
CA SER A 73 -5.91 15.66 -4.18
C SER A 73 -4.77 14.78 -4.68
N ALA A 74 -4.41 13.75 -3.93
CA ALA A 74 -3.38 12.78 -4.30
C ALA A 74 -3.83 11.90 -5.48
N VAL A 75 -5.08 11.42 -5.49
CA VAL A 75 -5.64 10.68 -6.64
C VAL A 75 -5.59 11.54 -7.90
N ARG A 76 -6.09 12.77 -7.82
CA ARG A 76 -6.12 13.69 -8.95
C ARG A 76 -4.74 13.93 -9.53
N GLU A 77 -3.76 14.14 -8.67
CA GLU A 77 -2.39 14.36 -9.09
C GLU A 77 -1.76 13.11 -9.70
N PHE A 78 -1.98 11.95 -9.08
CA PHE A 78 -1.51 10.68 -9.62
C PHE A 78 -2.02 10.45 -11.06
N PHE A 79 -3.35 10.57 -11.27
CA PHE A 79 -3.92 10.39 -12.60
C PHE A 79 -3.46 11.45 -13.59
N ARG A 80 -3.26 12.71 -13.16
CA ARG A 80 -2.69 13.74 -14.01
C ARG A 80 -1.29 13.36 -14.50
N CYS A 81 -0.42 12.91 -13.60
CA CYS A 81 0.92 12.43 -13.95
C CYS A 81 0.86 11.18 -14.83
N LEU A 82 0.02 10.22 -14.49
CA LEU A 82 -0.15 8.98 -15.24
C LEU A 82 -0.60 9.25 -16.70
N MET A 83 -1.54 10.16 -16.88
CA MET A 83 -2.01 10.55 -18.22
C MET A 83 -0.95 11.29 -19.03
N LEU A 84 -0.13 12.13 -18.40
CA LEU A 84 1.00 12.78 -19.08
C LEU A 84 1.98 11.76 -19.68
N HIS A 85 2.15 10.63 -19.02
CA HIS A 85 2.98 9.50 -19.48
C HIS A 85 2.20 8.49 -20.32
N ARG A 86 0.94 8.79 -20.71
CA ARG A 86 0.05 7.90 -21.46
C ARG A 86 -0.12 6.53 -20.81
N GLY A 87 -0.05 6.44 -19.49
CA GLY A 87 -0.06 5.20 -18.74
C GLY A 87 -1.44 4.73 -18.29
N TRP A 88 -2.53 5.27 -18.84
CA TRP A 88 -3.89 4.88 -18.52
C TRP A 88 -4.74 4.71 -19.77
N PHE A 89 -5.42 3.58 -19.89
CA PHE A 89 -6.34 3.28 -20.97
C PHE A 89 -7.44 2.32 -20.48
N ASP A 90 -8.68 2.73 -20.64
CA ASP A 90 -9.89 1.92 -20.34
C ASP A 90 -9.87 1.25 -18.95
N GLY A 91 -9.47 2.00 -17.93
CA GLY A 91 -9.39 1.52 -16.56
C GLY A 91 -8.10 0.79 -16.21
N GLU A 92 -7.28 0.40 -17.17
CA GLU A 92 -6.01 -0.28 -16.96
C GLU A 92 -4.83 0.70 -16.94
N MET A 93 -3.89 0.46 -16.04
CA MET A 93 -2.68 1.26 -15.87
C MET A 93 -1.44 0.52 -16.37
N ASP A 94 -0.55 1.26 -17.03
CA ASP A 94 0.82 0.76 -17.24
C ASP A 94 1.64 0.92 -15.94
N PRO A 95 2.16 -0.16 -15.34
CA PRO A 95 2.93 -0.10 -14.11
C PRO A 95 4.21 0.74 -14.20
N ALA A 96 4.86 0.76 -15.38
CA ALA A 96 6.05 1.58 -15.57
C ALA A 96 5.71 3.08 -15.56
N ALA A 97 4.64 3.47 -16.26
CA ALA A 97 4.14 4.84 -16.23
C ALA A 97 3.62 5.22 -14.82
N ALA A 98 3.01 4.27 -14.09
CA ALA A 98 2.60 4.50 -12.71
C ALA A 98 3.79 4.77 -11.79
N ALA A 99 4.90 4.04 -11.94
CA ALA A 99 6.13 4.31 -11.19
C ALA A 99 6.62 5.73 -11.41
N VAL A 100 6.71 6.16 -12.68
CA VAL A 100 7.11 7.54 -13.03
C VAL A 100 6.10 8.57 -12.50
N ALA A 101 4.81 8.24 -12.49
CA ALA A 101 3.79 9.14 -11.95
C ALA A 101 3.97 9.36 -10.44
N PHE A 102 4.25 8.33 -9.65
CA PHE A 102 4.53 8.46 -8.21
C PHE A 102 5.80 9.26 -7.95
N ASP A 103 6.89 9.00 -8.69
CA ASP A 103 8.13 9.79 -8.57
C ASP A 103 7.88 11.26 -8.89
N SER A 104 7.15 11.55 -9.98
CA SER A 104 6.79 12.90 -10.38
C SER A 104 5.93 13.63 -9.33
N MET A 105 5.04 12.92 -8.63
CA MET A 105 4.27 13.50 -7.53
C MET A 105 5.17 13.97 -6.39
N MET A 106 6.16 13.17 -6.02
CA MET A 106 7.10 13.53 -4.93
C MET A 106 8.00 14.69 -5.34
N GLU A 107 8.51 14.68 -6.56
CA GLU A 107 9.32 15.77 -7.11
C GLU A 107 8.57 17.10 -7.10
N GLN A 108 7.32 17.13 -7.55
CA GLN A 108 6.50 18.35 -7.64
C GLN A 108 6.24 19.00 -6.29
N VAL A 109 6.13 18.23 -5.21
CA VAL A 109 5.90 18.78 -3.88
C VAL A 109 7.20 18.96 -3.08
N GLY A 110 8.35 18.58 -3.67
CA GLY A 110 9.66 18.69 -3.02
C GLY A 110 9.84 17.74 -1.84
N ALA A 111 9.17 16.58 -1.85
CA ALA A 111 9.37 15.56 -0.84
C ALA A 111 10.64 14.75 -1.14
N ASP A 112 11.51 14.60 -0.13
CA ASP A 112 12.68 13.73 -0.23
C ASP A 112 12.25 12.26 -0.18
N VAL A 113 12.79 11.40 -1.06
CA VAL A 113 12.50 9.97 -1.09
C VAL A 113 13.77 9.17 -0.84
N LEU A 114 13.70 8.23 0.09
CA LEU A 114 14.82 7.35 0.42
C LEU A 114 14.40 5.89 0.24
N PHE A 115 14.99 5.23 -0.75
CA PHE A 115 14.76 3.83 -1.07
C PHE A 115 15.70 2.88 -0.32
N GLN A 116 15.29 1.62 -0.22
CA GLN A 116 16.06 0.52 0.37
C GLN A 116 16.43 0.80 1.84
N VAL A 117 15.47 1.35 2.57
CA VAL A 117 15.57 1.59 4.01
C VAL A 117 14.38 0.99 4.74
N TRP A 118 14.62 0.56 5.97
CA TRP A 118 13.61 -0.11 6.79
C TRP A 118 13.31 0.73 8.03
N PRO A 119 12.04 0.81 8.44
CA PRO A 119 11.69 1.41 9.72
C PRO A 119 12.26 0.56 10.86
N SER A 120 12.94 1.20 11.79
CA SER A 120 13.49 0.54 12.98
C SER A 120 12.71 0.91 14.24
N GLU A 121 12.65 2.19 14.56
CA GLU A 121 12.04 2.65 15.79
C GLU A 121 11.48 4.08 15.63
N VAL A 122 10.47 4.39 16.44
CA VAL A 122 9.98 5.76 16.66
C VAL A 122 10.43 6.20 18.04
N CYS A 123 11.12 7.34 18.11
CA CYS A 123 11.55 7.95 19.35
C CYS A 123 10.46 8.92 19.85
N ALA A 124 10.08 8.78 21.11
CA ALA A 124 9.10 9.67 21.74
C ALA A 124 9.57 10.15 23.11
N GLU A 125 9.30 11.41 23.41
CA GLU A 125 9.59 12.04 24.70
C GLU A 125 8.30 12.67 25.23
N GLY A 126 7.93 12.32 26.44
CA GLY A 126 6.70 12.83 27.07
C GLY A 126 5.41 12.54 26.27
N GLY A 127 5.35 11.41 25.56
CA GLY A 127 4.21 11.06 24.72
C GLY A 127 4.15 11.81 23.36
N ARG A 128 5.22 12.49 22.95
CA ARG A 128 5.33 13.20 21.68
C ARG A 128 6.45 12.62 20.83
N ILE A 129 6.27 12.59 19.52
CA ILE A 129 7.33 12.21 18.60
C ILE A 129 8.49 13.20 18.71
N ALA A 130 9.69 12.68 18.87
CA ALA A 130 10.96 13.42 18.87
C ALA A 130 11.90 13.00 17.74
N GLY A 131 11.63 11.86 17.09
CA GLY A 131 12.41 11.37 15.98
C GLY A 131 12.01 9.97 15.53
N ALA A 132 12.72 9.50 14.50
CA ALA A 132 12.60 8.16 13.97
C ALA A 132 13.98 7.58 13.62
N VAL A 133 14.13 6.26 13.71
CA VAL A 133 15.35 5.55 13.35
C VAL A 133 15.11 4.69 12.11
N LEU A 134 15.97 4.85 11.13
CA LEU A 134 16.01 4.07 9.90
C LEU A 134 17.13 3.02 9.99
N ALA A 135 16.87 1.82 9.52
CA ALA A 135 17.91 0.85 9.21
C ALA A 135 18.27 0.98 7.73
N THR A 136 19.53 1.23 7.44
CA THR A 136 20.08 1.38 6.09
C THR A 136 21.16 0.34 5.84
N LYS A 137 21.63 0.22 4.60
CA LYS A 137 22.75 -0.69 4.26
C LYS A 137 24.07 -0.34 4.99
N THR A 138 24.22 0.90 5.42
CA THR A 138 25.42 1.39 6.12
C THR A 138 25.27 1.50 7.63
N GLY A 139 24.12 1.08 8.16
CA GLY A 139 23.82 1.11 9.59
C GLY A 139 22.55 1.90 9.91
N TYR A 140 22.36 2.20 11.19
CA TYR A 140 21.21 2.97 11.65
C TYR A 140 21.43 4.48 11.45
N ARG A 141 20.35 5.17 11.06
CA ARG A 141 20.31 6.62 10.92
C ARG A 141 19.15 7.17 11.72
N ALA A 142 19.41 8.11 12.61
CA ALA A 142 18.37 8.83 13.34
C ALA A 142 17.99 10.10 12.59
N ILE A 143 16.69 10.36 12.49
CA ILE A 143 16.09 11.56 11.91
C ILE A 143 15.34 12.28 13.00
N ARG A 144 15.55 13.58 13.17
CA ARG A 144 14.70 14.41 14.02
C ARG A 144 13.41 14.73 13.28
N THR A 145 12.28 14.52 13.92
CA THR A 145 10.96 14.85 13.38
C THR A 145 9.94 14.93 14.50
N THR A 146 8.91 15.70 14.29
CA THR A 146 7.77 15.75 15.22
C THR A 146 6.55 15.01 14.71
N LYS A 147 6.59 14.53 13.47
CA LYS A 147 5.47 13.82 12.83
C LYS A 147 5.94 12.55 12.13
N VAL A 148 5.26 11.44 12.38
CA VAL A 148 5.55 10.15 11.75
C VAL A 148 4.26 9.54 11.23
N VAL A 149 4.28 9.05 9.99
CA VAL A 149 3.21 8.22 9.42
C VAL A 149 3.73 6.80 9.25
N ASP A 150 3.04 5.82 9.86
CA ASP A 150 3.24 4.40 9.56
C ASP A 150 2.28 3.98 8.43
N ALA A 151 2.80 3.93 7.21
CA ALA A 151 2.13 3.42 6.02
C ALA A 151 2.79 2.11 5.54
N THR A 152 3.51 1.42 6.41
CA THR A 152 4.11 0.12 6.07
C THR A 152 3.02 -0.94 5.87
N SER A 153 3.31 -1.96 5.08
CA SER A 153 2.32 -3.00 4.72
C SER A 153 1.76 -3.80 5.91
N HIS A 154 2.41 -3.73 7.07
CA HIS A 154 2.04 -4.52 8.25
C HIS A 154 2.00 -3.72 9.56
N GLY A 155 1.97 -2.39 9.50
CA GLY A 155 2.01 -1.56 10.71
C GLY A 155 3.27 -1.76 11.55
N LYS A 156 4.43 -1.77 10.87
CA LYS A 156 5.70 -2.14 11.52
C LYS A 156 6.04 -1.29 12.74
N LEU A 157 5.75 0.00 12.68
CA LEU A 157 5.97 0.90 13.79
C LEU A 157 4.81 0.87 14.79
N ALA A 158 3.58 0.75 14.29
CA ALA A 158 2.38 0.64 15.12
C ALA A 158 2.44 -0.52 16.12
N GLN A 159 3.05 -1.64 15.75
CA GLN A 159 3.23 -2.83 16.62
C GLN A 159 3.92 -2.53 17.95
N SER A 160 4.73 -1.48 18.02
CA SER A 160 5.43 -1.08 19.23
C SER A 160 4.57 -0.24 20.19
N TRP A 161 3.46 0.30 19.71
CA TRP A 161 2.66 1.29 20.43
C TRP A 161 1.20 0.87 20.65
N PHE A 162 0.65 0.04 19.77
CA PHE A 162 -0.76 -0.32 19.77
C PHE A 162 -0.95 -1.83 19.86
N GLU A 163 -2.10 -2.24 20.38
CA GLU A 163 -2.46 -3.65 20.46
C GLU A 163 -2.90 -4.16 19.10
N GLY A 164 -2.37 -5.31 18.70
CA GLY A 164 -2.76 -6.01 17.47
C GLY A 164 -3.64 -7.22 17.76
N SER A 165 -4.71 -7.38 17.01
CA SER A 165 -5.57 -8.57 17.00
C SER A 165 -5.35 -9.38 15.73
N ALA A 166 -5.48 -10.71 15.81
CA ALA A 166 -5.42 -11.56 14.64
C ALA A 166 -6.59 -11.27 13.69
N ASN A 167 -6.31 -11.23 12.39
CA ASN A 167 -7.34 -11.13 11.37
C ASN A 167 -7.72 -12.54 10.88
N PRO A 168 -8.92 -13.05 11.17
CA PRO A 168 -9.35 -14.37 10.75
C PRO A 168 -9.63 -14.45 9.24
N ASP A 169 -9.94 -13.32 8.61
CA ASP A 169 -10.32 -13.24 7.19
C ASP A 169 -9.11 -12.95 6.30
N ALA A 170 -8.01 -13.67 6.55
CA ALA A 170 -6.81 -13.48 5.75
C ALA A 170 -7.02 -14.02 4.33
N ARG A 171 -6.79 -13.14 3.34
CA ARG A 171 -6.83 -13.46 1.91
C ARG A 171 -5.55 -13.01 1.25
N THR A 172 -5.20 -13.67 0.16
CA THR A 172 -4.02 -13.31 -0.62
C THR A 172 -4.35 -13.34 -2.10
N VAL A 173 -3.90 -12.33 -2.84
CA VAL A 173 -4.02 -12.26 -4.29
C VAL A 173 -2.64 -12.18 -4.91
N LEU A 174 -2.35 -13.08 -5.84
CA LEU A 174 -1.16 -13.03 -6.69
C LEU A 174 -1.58 -12.69 -8.11
N HIS A 175 -0.93 -11.71 -8.73
CA HIS A 175 -1.13 -11.40 -10.13
C HIS A 175 -0.05 -12.07 -10.98
N VAL A 176 -0.48 -12.68 -12.10
CA VAL A 176 0.40 -13.27 -13.10
C VAL A 176 0.02 -12.80 -14.49
N LEU A 177 1.00 -12.70 -15.39
CA LEU A 177 0.79 -12.17 -16.74
C LEU A 177 1.06 -13.25 -17.79
N PHE A 178 0.24 -13.22 -18.83
CA PHE A 178 0.38 -13.99 -20.05
C PHE A 178 0.39 -13.04 -21.25
N ASN A 179 1.18 -13.36 -22.28
CA ASN A 179 1.25 -12.61 -23.51
C ASN A 179 0.95 -13.50 -24.72
N GLY A 180 0.39 -12.91 -25.77
CA GLY A 180 -0.06 -13.62 -26.96
C GLY A 180 -1.40 -14.33 -26.75
N ALA A 181 -2.23 -13.85 -25.83
CA ALA A 181 -3.58 -14.35 -25.60
C ALA A 181 -4.54 -13.77 -26.65
N ASP A 182 -5.38 -14.63 -27.22
CA ASP A 182 -6.38 -14.27 -28.23
C ASP A 182 -7.80 -14.39 -27.64
N GLY A 183 -8.71 -13.50 -28.12
CA GLY A 183 -10.12 -13.50 -27.73
C GLY A 183 -10.41 -12.75 -26.42
N ASP A 184 -11.66 -12.85 -25.99
CA ASP A 184 -12.13 -12.20 -24.78
C ASP A 184 -11.65 -12.92 -23.52
N CYS A 185 -11.50 -12.17 -22.44
CA CYS A 185 -11.27 -12.75 -21.10
C CYS A 185 -12.55 -13.42 -20.63
N GLU A 186 -12.41 -14.68 -20.23
CA GLU A 186 -13.50 -15.41 -19.62
C GLU A 186 -13.73 -14.95 -18.19
N THR A 187 -14.90 -15.30 -17.68
CA THR A 187 -15.29 -15.03 -16.30
C THR A 187 -14.46 -15.82 -15.29
N GLU A 188 -14.63 -15.51 -14.03
CA GLU A 188 -13.95 -16.16 -12.91
C GLU A 188 -14.04 -17.69 -12.97
N GLN A 189 -12.94 -18.35 -12.69
CA GLN A 189 -12.80 -19.82 -12.56
C GLN A 189 -12.31 -20.16 -11.15
N SER A 190 -12.68 -21.35 -10.66
CA SER A 190 -12.15 -21.86 -9.39
C SER A 190 -11.78 -23.33 -9.46
N TRP A 191 -10.77 -23.69 -8.70
CA TRP A 191 -10.33 -25.10 -8.53
C TRP A 191 -9.59 -25.25 -7.20
N THR A 192 -9.45 -26.49 -6.77
CA THR A 192 -8.71 -26.81 -5.55
C THR A 192 -7.28 -27.23 -5.87
N THR A 193 -6.32 -26.62 -5.19
CA THR A 193 -4.89 -26.94 -5.29
C THR A 193 -4.41 -27.54 -3.96
N VAL A 194 -3.68 -28.66 -4.03
CA VAL A 194 -3.05 -29.27 -2.85
C VAL A 194 -2.08 -28.26 -2.22
N GLY A 195 -2.24 -27.99 -0.94
CA GLY A 195 -1.42 -27.04 -0.18
C GLY A 195 -1.95 -25.62 -0.17
N LEU A 196 -2.66 -25.14 -1.20
CA LEU A 196 -3.23 -23.79 -1.24
C LEU A 196 -4.74 -23.76 -0.94
N GLY A 197 -5.45 -24.88 -1.09
CA GLY A 197 -6.90 -24.92 -0.97
C GLY A 197 -7.61 -24.48 -2.26
N GLU A 198 -8.78 -23.87 -2.11
CA GLU A 198 -9.50 -23.29 -3.23
C GLU A 198 -8.78 -22.03 -3.74
N ILE A 199 -8.57 -21.98 -5.05
CA ILE A 199 -8.04 -20.84 -5.78
C ILE A 199 -9.14 -20.32 -6.70
N ARG A 200 -9.45 -19.05 -6.60
CA ARG A 200 -10.30 -18.32 -7.55
C ARG A 200 -9.40 -17.50 -8.46
N ALA A 201 -9.61 -17.61 -9.76
CA ALA A 201 -8.86 -16.87 -10.76
C ALA A 201 -9.80 -16.03 -11.63
N SER A 202 -9.50 -14.76 -11.78
CA SER A 202 -10.15 -13.87 -12.73
C SER A 202 -9.14 -13.40 -13.78
N CYS A 203 -9.58 -13.30 -15.04
CA CYS A 203 -8.77 -12.88 -16.17
C CYS A 203 -9.22 -11.49 -16.63
N ARG A 204 -8.27 -10.60 -16.91
CA ARG A 204 -8.52 -9.27 -17.48
C ARG A 204 -7.51 -8.94 -18.56
N PRO A 205 -7.88 -8.17 -19.59
CA PRO A 205 -6.90 -7.51 -20.45
C PRO A 205 -6.07 -6.55 -19.58
N THR A 206 -4.88 -6.22 -20.03
CA THR A 206 -4.06 -5.17 -19.44
C THR A 206 -3.98 -3.95 -20.37
N TYR A 207 -3.19 -2.96 -19.96
CA TYR A 207 -2.85 -1.82 -20.79
C TYR A 207 -2.23 -2.24 -22.16
N TRP A 208 -1.53 -3.38 -22.20
CA TRP A 208 -0.82 -3.84 -23.40
C TRP A 208 -1.64 -4.81 -24.24
N PRO A 209 -1.80 -4.57 -25.56
CA PRO A 209 -2.52 -5.49 -26.43
C PRO A 209 -1.95 -6.91 -26.40
N GLY A 210 -2.81 -7.92 -26.31
CA GLY A 210 -2.42 -9.33 -26.27
C GLY A 210 -1.88 -9.79 -24.90
N GLU A 211 -1.74 -8.90 -23.93
CA GLU A 211 -1.41 -9.26 -22.56
C GLU A 211 -2.68 -9.48 -21.73
N ARG A 212 -2.65 -10.52 -20.90
CA ARG A 212 -3.71 -10.84 -19.94
C ARG A 212 -3.13 -10.95 -18.54
N ARG A 213 -3.81 -10.32 -17.59
CA ARG A 213 -3.51 -10.46 -16.17
C ARG A 213 -4.53 -11.39 -15.54
N LEU A 214 -4.02 -12.36 -14.80
CA LEU A 214 -4.84 -13.20 -13.94
C LEU A 214 -4.58 -12.84 -12.48
N SER A 215 -5.68 -12.63 -11.75
CA SER A 215 -5.69 -12.41 -10.31
C SER A 215 -6.03 -13.74 -9.64
N LEU A 216 -5.05 -14.35 -8.97
CA LEU A 216 -5.18 -15.63 -8.27
C LEU A 216 -5.48 -15.36 -6.80
N CYS A 217 -6.69 -15.61 -6.35
CA CYS A 217 -7.13 -15.37 -4.97
C CYS A 217 -7.18 -16.68 -4.17
N ALA A 218 -6.53 -16.68 -2.99
CA ALA A 218 -6.64 -17.73 -1.98
C ALA A 218 -7.34 -17.18 -0.74
N ASP A 219 -8.33 -17.91 -0.19
CA ASP A 219 -9.04 -17.55 1.03
C ASP A 219 -8.23 -17.91 2.30
N LYS A 220 -6.93 -17.65 2.23
CA LYS A 220 -5.99 -17.76 3.36
C LYS A 220 -4.76 -16.92 3.10
N PHE A 221 -3.97 -16.77 4.14
CA PHE A 221 -2.66 -16.15 3.99
C PHE A 221 -1.70 -17.10 3.28
N VAL A 222 -1.16 -16.66 2.13
CA VAL A 222 -0.16 -17.38 1.32
C VAL A 222 0.97 -16.43 1.01
N THR A 223 2.18 -16.81 1.40
CA THR A 223 3.38 -16.02 1.05
C THR A 223 3.70 -16.11 -0.43
N ARG A 224 4.45 -15.13 -0.95
CA ARG A 224 4.93 -15.19 -2.34
C ARG A 224 5.74 -16.47 -2.61
N SER A 225 6.56 -16.89 -1.66
CA SER A 225 7.37 -18.12 -1.80
C SER A 225 6.51 -19.36 -1.92
N GLU A 226 5.43 -19.46 -1.15
CA GLU A 226 4.47 -20.57 -1.26
C GLU A 226 3.75 -20.55 -2.62
N TRP A 227 3.31 -19.37 -3.10
CA TRP A 227 2.76 -19.23 -4.44
C TRP A 227 3.73 -19.74 -5.50
N MET A 228 5.02 -19.34 -5.43
CA MET A 228 6.04 -19.75 -6.39
C MET A 228 6.25 -21.25 -6.43
N LEU A 229 6.13 -21.98 -5.31
CA LEU A 229 6.22 -23.44 -5.27
C LEU A 229 5.07 -24.13 -6.02
N HIS A 230 3.88 -23.50 -6.06
CA HIS A 230 2.70 -24.08 -6.70
C HIS A 230 2.48 -23.61 -8.15
N LEU A 231 3.14 -22.54 -8.61
CA LEU A 231 2.98 -22.04 -9.98
C LEU A 231 3.22 -23.09 -11.08
N PRO A 232 4.18 -24.03 -10.97
CA PRO A 232 4.36 -25.08 -11.99
C PRO A 232 3.12 -25.96 -12.20
N SER A 233 2.28 -26.13 -11.18
CA SER A 233 1.00 -26.85 -11.30
C SER A 233 -0.17 -25.94 -11.67
N ILE A 234 -0.13 -24.68 -11.23
CA ILE A 234 -1.19 -23.68 -11.46
C ILE A 234 -1.20 -23.21 -12.92
N VAL A 235 -0.04 -22.92 -13.53
CA VAL A 235 0.03 -22.40 -14.89
C VAL A 235 -0.61 -23.32 -15.95
N PRO A 236 -0.37 -24.65 -15.96
CA PRO A 236 -1.10 -25.54 -16.85
C PRO A 236 -2.61 -25.58 -16.59
N GLU A 237 -3.04 -25.44 -15.32
CA GLU A 237 -4.45 -25.38 -14.97
C GLU A 237 -5.11 -24.10 -15.51
N LEU A 238 -4.45 -22.97 -15.39
CA LEU A 238 -4.91 -21.70 -15.96
C LEU A 238 -5.12 -21.82 -17.48
N LYS A 239 -4.18 -22.44 -18.20
CA LYS A 239 -4.31 -22.65 -19.64
C LYS A 239 -5.43 -23.62 -20.04
N ARG A 240 -5.81 -24.53 -19.15
CA ARG A 240 -6.98 -25.41 -19.33
C ARG A 240 -8.30 -24.70 -19.03
N SER A 241 -8.32 -23.91 -17.98
CA SER A 241 -9.52 -23.24 -17.48
C SER A 241 -9.88 -21.98 -18.25
N PHE A 242 -8.89 -21.35 -18.90
CA PHE A 242 -9.07 -20.15 -19.72
C PHE A 242 -8.60 -20.44 -21.16
N PRO A 243 -9.52 -20.84 -22.07
CA PRO A 243 -9.19 -21.16 -23.47
C PRO A 243 -8.45 -20.05 -24.20
N SER A 244 -8.72 -18.77 -23.89
CA SER A 244 -8.00 -17.60 -24.41
C SER A 244 -6.49 -17.64 -24.13
N LEU A 245 -6.05 -18.40 -23.13
CA LEU A 245 -4.64 -18.54 -22.76
C LEU A 245 -3.94 -19.73 -23.39
N SER A 246 -4.64 -20.61 -24.12
CA SER A 246 -4.11 -21.89 -24.59
C SER A 246 -2.80 -21.76 -25.38
N GLY A 247 -2.72 -20.77 -26.26
CA GLY A 247 -1.54 -20.45 -27.10
C GLY A 247 -0.59 -19.43 -26.49
N SER A 248 -0.94 -18.80 -25.36
CA SER A 248 -0.18 -17.69 -24.79
C SER A 248 1.09 -18.14 -24.07
N ALA A 249 2.05 -17.23 -23.91
CA ALA A 249 3.22 -17.42 -23.08
C ALA A 249 2.99 -16.87 -21.66
N PHE A 250 3.34 -17.66 -20.64
CA PHE A 250 3.45 -17.15 -19.28
C PHE A 250 4.69 -16.27 -19.15
N THR A 251 4.53 -14.99 -18.81
CA THR A 251 5.59 -13.99 -18.95
C THR A 251 6.05 -13.38 -17.63
N TYR A 252 5.17 -13.26 -16.64
CA TYR A 252 5.54 -12.56 -15.42
C TYR A 252 4.73 -13.02 -14.21
N VAL A 253 5.33 -12.90 -13.05
CA VAL A 253 4.72 -13.06 -11.73
C VAL A 253 4.95 -11.79 -10.95
N ALA A 254 3.91 -11.25 -10.34
CA ALA A 254 4.03 -10.07 -9.51
C ALA A 254 5.12 -10.25 -8.42
N ASP A 255 5.92 -9.20 -8.21
CA ASP A 255 6.99 -9.21 -7.20
C ASP A 255 6.43 -9.19 -5.78
N ASP A 256 5.23 -8.67 -5.61
CA ASP A 256 4.50 -8.60 -4.35
C ASP A 256 3.13 -9.23 -4.47
N VAL A 257 2.61 -9.72 -3.34
CA VAL A 257 1.26 -10.25 -3.22
C VAL A 257 0.35 -9.20 -2.57
N GLY A 258 -0.86 -9.03 -3.10
CA GLY A 258 -1.94 -8.34 -2.43
C GLY A 258 -2.42 -9.22 -1.27
N GLN A 259 -2.59 -8.63 -0.08
CA GLN A 259 -3.03 -9.42 1.08
C GLN A 259 -3.83 -8.59 2.06
N THR A 260 -4.82 -9.21 2.68
CA THR A 260 -5.39 -8.67 3.91
C THR A 260 -4.33 -8.80 5.02
N PRO A 261 -4.21 -7.83 5.90
CA PRO A 261 -3.20 -7.88 6.96
C PRO A 261 -3.49 -9.03 7.93
N ARG A 262 -2.42 -9.67 8.42
CA ARG A 262 -2.51 -10.74 9.44
C ARG A 262 -2.90 -10.21 10.81
N LEU A 263 -2.52 -8.97 11.09
CA LEU A 263 -2.85 -8.26 12.34
C LEU A 263 -3.62 -7.00 12.00
N ARG A 264 -4.58 -6.66 12.83
CA ARG A 264 -5.29 -5.39 12.84
C ARG A 264 -4.95 -4.63 14.10
N PHE A 265 -4.76 -3.32 14.00
CA PHE A 265 -4.37 -2.47 15.12
C PHE A 265 -5.49 -1.52 15.51
N ARG A 266 -5.69 -1.41 16.83
CA ARG A 266 -6.65 -0.51 17.45
C ARG A 266 -5.92 0.48 18.34
N THR A 267 -6.26 1.76 18.24
CA THR A 267 -5.59 2.81 19.00
C THR A 267 -6.03 2.91 20.44
N GLY A 268 -7.25 2.62 20.77
CA GLY A 268 -7.81 2.88 22.10
C GLY A 268 -8.20 4.34 22.34
N SER A 269 -7.95 5.24 21.41
CA SER A 269 -8.36 6.65 21.49
C SER A 269 -9.89 6.78 21.51
N ILE A 270 -10.38 7.73 22.28
CA ILE A 270 -11.82 8.08 22.40
C ILE A 270 -12.27 9.13 21.37
N ASP A 271 -11.36 9.69 20.57
CA ASP A 271 -11.72 10.71 19.56
C ASP A 271 -12.42 10.07 18.38
N THR A 272 -13.73 10.03 18.41
CA THR A 272 -14.60 9.47 17.38
C THR A 272 -15.03 10.45 16.30
N ARG A 273 -14.46 11.65 16.26
CA ARG A 273 -14.78 12.64 15.21
C ARG A 273 -14.42 12.09 13.85
N ALA A 274 -15.26 12.36 12.85
CA ALA A 274 -14.99 11.97 11.48
C ALA A 274 -13.71 12.64 10.96
N ALA A 275 -12.83 11.84 10.36
CA ALA A 275 -11.68 12.32 9.59
C ALA A 275 -12.02 12.38 8.09
N GLY A 276 -12.89 11.52 7.61
CA GLY A 276 -13.33 11.42 6.22
C GLY A 276 -13.98 10.09 5.93
N HIS A 277 -14.01 9.70 4.67
CA HIS A 277 -14.64 8.46 4.23
C HIS A 277 -13.75 7.71 3.24
N VAL A 278 -13.87 6.39 3.22
CA VAL A 278 -13.44 5.45 2.17
C VAL A 278 -14.67 4.70 1.65
N GLU A 279 -14.52 3.82 0.70
CA GLU A 279 -15.62 2.96 0.23
C GLU A 279 -15.58 1.59 0.91
N ASP A 280 -16.75 1.07 1.29
CA ASP A 280 -16.88 -0.31 1.75
C ASP A 280 -16.94 -1.32 0.57
N SER A 281 -17.19 -2.60 0.85
CA SER A 281 -17.29 -3.66 -0.15
C SER A 281 -18.43 -3.47 -1.16
N GLU A 282 -19.46 -2.68 -0.81
CA GLU A 282 -20.61 -2.39 -1.67
C GLU A 282 -20.43 -1.07 -2.43
N GLY A 283 -19.37 -0.29 -2.14
CA GLY A 283 -19.10 1.03 -2.70
C GLY A 283 -19.85 2.14 -1.99
N LEU A 284 -20.30 1.89 -0.77
CA LEU A 284 -20.94 2.90 0.06
C LEU A 284 -19.90 3.64 0.91
N PRO A 285 -20.15 4.91 1.28
CA PRO A 285 -19.24 5.66 2.14
C PRO A 285 -19.08 5.00 3.51
N TYR A 286 -17.85 4.62 3.86
CA TYR A 286 -17.47 4.12 5.17
C TYR A 286 -16.70 5.22 5.92
N GLU A 287 -17.21 5.63 7.07
CA GLU A 287 -16.62 6.71 7.86
C GLU A 287 -15.30 6.29 8.51
N ILE A 288 -14.24 7.03 8.22
CA ILE A 288 -12.95 6.93 8.92
C ILE A 288 -12.95 7.95 10.06
N ARG A 289 -12.73 7.49 11.28
CA ARG A 289 -12.66 8.31 12.47
C ARG A 289 -11.21 8.61 12.86
N ARG A 290 -10.98 9.72 13.56
CA ARG A 290 -9.64 10.12 13.99
C ARG A 290 -8.98 9.07 14.87
N ASN A 291 -9.72 8.42 15.75
CA ASN A 291 -9.20 7.35 16.59
C ASN A 291 -8.74 6.10 15.81
N MET A 292 -9.12 5.92 14.56
CA MET A 292 -8.58 4.86 13.72
C MET A 292 -7.19 5.21 13.18
N LEU A 293 -6.92 6.50 12.96
CA LEU A 293 -5.67 6.97 12.35
C LEU A 293 -4.55 7.20 13.37
N GLY A 294 -4.87 7.34 14.65
CA GLY A 294 -3.86 7.58 15.70
C GLY A 294 -4.49 7.80 17.07
N ASP A 295 -3.64 7.94 18.07
CA ASP A 295 -4.01 8.29 19.44
C ASP A 295 -3.11 9.41 19.96
N PRO A 296 -3.49 10.68 19.74
CA PRO A 296 -2.69 11.83 20.17
C PRO A 296 -2.46 11.88 21.68
N LEU A 297 -3.34 11.29 22.50
CA LEU A 297 -3.16 11.22 23.96
C LEU A 297 -2.07 10.23 24.36
N ARG A 298 -1.82 9.19 23.55
CA ARG A 298 -0.79 8.19 23.77
C ARG A 298 0.51 8.52 23.07
N LEU A 299 0.42 9.03 21.83
CA LEU A 299 1.57 9.34 20.99
C LEU A 299 1.24 10.48 20.01
N GLN A 300 1.43 11.71 20.45
CA GLN A 300 1.20 12.89 19.63
C GLN A 300 2.20 12.98 18.47
N GLY A 301 1.71 13.29 17.29
CA GLY A 301 2.52 13.36 16.07
C GLY A 301 2.67 12.03 15.34
N PHE A 302 1.93 10.97 15.75
CA PHE A 302 1.94 9.67 15.06
C PHE A 302 0.61 9.41 14.37
N ALA A 303 0.66 9.04 13.09
CA ALA A 303 -0.52 8.60 12.34
C ALA A 303 -0.28 7.28 11.63
N MET A 304 -1.36 6.59 11.31
CA MET A 304 -1.38 5.27 10.69
C MET A 304 -2.16 5.32 9.37
N ALA A 305 -1.61 4.70 8.32
CA ALA A 305 -2.20 4.71 6.99
C ALA A 305 -2.02 3.35 6.31
N GLY A 306 -2.72 2.32 6.80
CA GLY A 306 -2.61 0.98 6.24
C GLY A 306 -3.91 0.20 6.29
N SER A 307 -4.05 -0.79 5.42
CA SER A 307 -5.19 -1.73 5.40
C SER A 307 -5.31 -2.56 6.70
N TRP A 308 -4.28 -2.54 7.53
CA TRP A 308 -4.20 -3.21 8.83
C TRP A 308 -4.87 -2.44 9.98
N LEU A 309 -5.47 -1.30 9.73
CA LEU A 309 -6.29 -0.60 10.73
C LEU A 309 -7.56 -1.41 10.99
N GLU A 310 -7.93 -1.52 12.28
CA GLU A 310 -9.15 -2.22 12.66
C GLU A 310 -10.39 -1.56 12.04
N GLY A 311 -11.28 -2.38 11.49
CA GLY A 311 -12.52 -1.92 10.85
C GLY A 311 -12.36 -1.42 9.40
N MET A 312 -11.16 -1.41 8.84
CA MET A 312 -10.99 -0.99 7.44
C MET A 312 -11.64 -1.97 6.46
N PRO A 313 -12.51 -1.50 5.56
CA PRO A 313 -13.10 -2.29 4.50
C PRO A 313 -12.10 -2.53 3.36
N PHE A 314 -11.16 -3.43 3.57
CA PHE A 314 -10.14 -3.75 2.60
C PHE A 314 -10.28 -5.18 2.09
N ASP A 315 -10.43 -5.35 0.78
CA ASP A 315 -10.40 -6.64 0.10
C ASP A 315 -9.44 -6.56 -1.10
N PRO A 316 -8.31 -7.29 -1.10
CA PRO A 316 -7.35 -7.26 -2.19
C PRO A 316 -7.92 -7.82 -3.51
N ALA A 317 -9.03 -8.55 -3.47
CA ALA A 317 -9.73 -9.00 -4.68
C ALA A 317 -10.57 -7.89 -5.33
N GLN A 318 -10.87 -6.82 -4.61
CA GLN A 318 -11.56 -5.62 -5.12
C GLN A 318 -10.51 -4.55 -5.49
N GLU A 319 -9.82 -4.76 -6.58
CA GLU A 319 -8.63 -4.01 -6.98
C GLU A 319 -8.85 -2.49 -7.01
N GLU A 320 -9.85 -2.03 -7.75
CA GLU A 320 -10.15 -0.61 -7.92
C GLU A 320 -10.39 0.11 -6.59
N ARG A 321 -11.28 -0.42 -5.77
CA ARG A 321 -11.63 0.18 -4.47
C ARG A 321 -10.44 0.18 -3.52
N SER A 322 -9.69 -0.92 -3.50
CA SER A 322 -8.51 -1.04 -2.64
C SER A 322 -7.48 0.03 -2.96
N LEU A 323 -7.25 0.35 -4.24
CA LEU A 323 -6.34 1.40 -4.66
C LEU A 323 -6.86 2.79 -4.26
N MET A 324 -8.13 3.09 -4.55
CA MET A 324 -8.72 4.40 -4.22
C MET A 324 -8.80 4.62 -2.71
N ASN A 325 -9.18 3.59 -1.95
CA ASN A 325 -9.18 3.63 -0.49
C ASN A 325 -7.77 3.84 0.08
N ALA A 326 -6.73 3.25 -0.51
CA ALA A 326 -5.36 3.45 -0.09
C ALA A 326 -4.92 4.92 -0.26
N PHE A 327 -5.22 5.56 -1.40
CA PHE A 327 -4.97 6.99 -1.58
C PHE A 327 -5.69 7.81 -0.53
N ARG A 328 -6.98 7.57 -0.35
CA ARG A 328 -7.81 8.33 0.57
C ARG A 328 -7.33 8.20 2.01
N LEU A 329 -7.02 6.98 2.43
CA LEU A 329 -6.51 6.72 3.77
C LEU A 329 -5.18 7.43 4.03
N GLY A 330 -4.26 7.43 3.07
CA GLY A 330 -3.01 8.16 3.17
C GLY A 330 -3.22 9.67 3.33
N GLU A 331 -4.12 10.27 2.53
CA GLU A 331 -4.47 11.69 2.70
C GLU A 331 -5.07 11.99 4.08
N LEU A 332 -5.98 11.15 4.56
CA LEU A 332 -6.61 11.35 5.87
C LEU A 332 -5.57 11.27 7.00
N ALA A 333 -4.65 10.32 6.93
CA ALA A 333 -3.56 10.20 7.90
C ALA A 333 -2.62 11.41 7.86
N GLY A 334 -2.23 11.88 6.67
CA GLY A 334 -1.44 13.10 6.53
C GLY A 334 -2.14 14.33 7.11
N ARG A 335 -3.42 14.52 6.76
CA ARG A 335 -4.22 15.66 7.25
C ARG A 335 -4.46 15.61 8.77
N SER A 336 -4.56 14.43 9.37
CA SER A 336 -4.71 14.32 10.83
C SER A 336 -3.54 14.94 11.58
N LEU A 337 -2.32 14.82 11.03
CA LEU A 337 -1.11 15.42 11.61
C LEU A 337 -0.96 16.92 11.38
N LEU A 338 -1.73 17.51 10.47
CA LEU A 338 -1.76 18.97 10.25
C LEU A 338 -2.68 19.68 11.25
N ALA A 339 -3.63 18.94 11.83
CA ALA A 339 -4.61 19.48 12.77
C ALA A 339 -4.17 19.39 14.24
N ASP A 340 -3.04 18.72 14.50
CA ASP A 340 -2.36 18.60 15.81
C ASP A 340 -1.29 19.69 15.97
#